data_60fd4e3c67e8d364b4597ffe5ba2a0a6
#
_entry.id   60fd4e3c67e8d364b4597ffe5ba2a0a6
#
_cell.length_a   1.000
_cell.length_b   1.000
_cell.length_c   1.000
_cell.angle_alpha   90.00
_cell.angle_beta   90.00
_cell.angle_gamma   90.00
#
_symmetry.space_group_name_H-M   'P 1'
#
loop_
_entity.id
_entity.type
_entity.pdbx_description
1 polymer ?
#
loop_
_entity_poly.entity_id
_entity_poly.type
_entity_poly.pdbx_seq_one_letter_code
_entity_poly.pdbx_strand_id
1 'polypeptide(L)'
;MTRISRITLAVPVALIALLLMARLRYTGSAPLKLQAENCDRELWRHIGEKEKLHVVEECTAVEGRVVSLSSAVDGDLYIALDPEQKSVLNLFNVMNGRGNLAVEVICEHAPANTADQAACGAFHSQITIPQVGDHVRVTGAYVTDRHYGWREVHPVTRIEILR
;
A
#
# COMPACT_ATOMS: atom_id res chain seq x y z
N MET A 1 -16.37 9.20 70.23
CA MET A 1 -16.36 10.28 69.21
C MET A 1 -15.33 9.90 68.14
N THR A 2 -15.78 9.26 67.10
CA THR A 2 -14.94 8.75 65.98
C THR A 2 -15.01 9.76 64.84
N ARG A 3 -13.88 10.39 64.52
CA ARG A 3 -13.76 11.28 63.35
C ARG A 3 -13.64 10.43 62.07
N ILE A 4 -14.67 10.47 61.22
CA ILE A 4 -14.64 9.92 59.88
C ILE A 4 -13.91 10.93 58.99
N SER A 5 -12.71 10.53 58.53
CA SER A 5 -11.92 11.29 57.56
C SER A 5 -12.59 11.20 56.18
N ARG A 6 -12.99 12.35 55.65
CA ARG A 6 -13.49 12.48 54.27
C ARG A 6 -12.31 12.48 53.35
N ILE A 7 -11.99 11.29 52.83
CA ILE A 7 -11.05 11.15 51.67
C ILE A 7 -11.85 11.51 50.43
N THR A 8 -11.59 12.68 49.91
CA THR A 8 -12.26 13.28 48.75
C THR A 8 -11.87 12.55 47.46
N LEU A 9 -12.89 12.20 46.69
CA LEU A 9 -12.88 11.60 45.33
C LEU A 9 -12.36 12.59 44.26
N ALA A 10 -11.15 13.13 44.42
CA ALA A 10 -10.59 14.05 43.42
C ALA A 10 -9.78 13.40 42.32
N VAL A 11 -9.39 12.11 42.48
CA VAL A 11 -8.51 11.41 41.55
C VAL A 11 -9.20 10.94 40.26
N PRO A 12 -10.49 10.54 40.22
CA PRO A 12 -11.09 10.03 39.00
C PRO A 12 -11.40 11.10 37.93
N VAL A 13 -11.66 12.34 38.34
CA VAL A 13 -12.03 13.42 37.40
C VAL A 13 -10.83 13.87 36.56
N ALA A 14 -9.64 13.97 37.15
CA ALA A 14 -8.42 14.31 36.43
C ALA A 14 -8.00 13.23 35.44
N LEU A 15 -8.19 11.96 35.79
CA LEU A 15 -7.87 10.82 34.89
C LEU A 15 -8.83 10.77 33.69
N ILE A 16 -10.13 11.03 33.91
CA ILE A 16 -11.12 11.07 32.82
C ILE A 16 -10.87 12.26 31.90
N ALA A 17 -10.49 13.43 32.43
CA ALA A 17 -10.10 14.57 31.61
C ALA A 17 -8.84 14.31 30.76
N LEU A 18 -7.82 13.62 31.30
CA LEU A 18 -6.63 13.24 30.55
C LEU A 18 -6.94 12.24 29.43
N LEU A 19 -7.82 11.28 29.67
CA LEU A 19 -8.24 10.29 28.67
C LEU A 19 -9.10 10.92 27.57
N LEU A 20 -9.94 11.90 27.90
CA LEU A 20 -10.71 12.67 26.92
C LEU A 20 -9.82 13.58 26.08
N MET A 21 -8.82 14.23 26.67
CA MET A 21 -7.84 15.05 25.94
C MET A 21 -6.93 14.20 25.05
N ALA A 22 -6.57 12.98 25.45
CA ALA A 22 -5.83 12.05 24.63
C ALA A 22 -6.66 11.56 23.43
N ARG A 23 -7.96 11.34 23.60
CA ARG A 23 -8.86 10.99 22.49
C ARG A 23 -9.08 12.15 21.51
N LEU A 24 -9.19 13.39 21.98
CA LEU A 24 -9.33 14.58 21.14
C LEU A 24 -8.07 14.86 20.28
N ARG A 25 -6.89 14.46 20.75
CA ARG A 25 -5.66 14.59 19.96
C ARG A 25 -5.46 13.47 18.94
N TYR A 26 -6.19 12.36 19.06
CA TYR A 26 -6.10 11.21 18.16
C TYR A 26 -7.09 11.27 16.98
N THR A 27 -8.02 12.22 16.94
CA THR A 27 -9.01 12.36 15.87
C THR A 27 -8.58 13.32 14.75
N GLY A 28 -7.31 13.64 14.66
CA GLY A 28 -6.83 14.63 13.71
C GLY A 28 -5.77 14.14 12.76
N SER A 29 -6.10 13.29 11.83
CA SER A 29 -5.55 13.23 10.47
C SER A 29 -6.32 12.12 9.75
N ALA A 30 -7.40 12.49 9.08
CA ALA A 30 -7.91 11.65 8.01
C ALA A 30 -6.73 11.39 7.06
N PRO A 31 -6.47 10.14 6.65
CA PRO A 31 -5.43 9.88 5.68
C PRO A 31 -5.72 10.76 4.46
N LEU A 32 -4.71 11.51 4.04
CA LEU A 32 -4.78 12.28 2.80
C LEU A 32 -5.07 11.24 1.71
N LYS A 33 -6.32 11.17 1.25
CA LYS A 33 -6.69 10.31 0.14
C LYS A 33 -5.98 10.88 -1.08
N LEU A 34 -4.85 10.31 -1.45
CA LEU A 34 -4.25 10.44 -2.77
C LEU A 34 -5.17 9.71 -3.77
N GLN A 35 -6.34 10.28 -4.04
CA GLN A 35 -7.23 9.77 -5.06
C GLN A 35 -6.59 10.07 -6.42
N ALA A 36 -6.09 9.03 -7.07
CA ALA A 36 -5.79 9.11 -8.48
C ALA A 36 -7.11 8.97 -9.25
N GLU A 37 -7.37 9.89 -10.17
CA GLU A 37 -8.68 9.96 -10.83
C GLU A 37 -8.84 8.96 -11.98
N ASN A 38 -7.77 8.35 -12.51
CA ASN A 38 -7.83 7.50 -13.70
C ASN A 38 -6.87 6.32 -13.60
N CYS A 39 -7.35 5.17 -13.12
CA CYS A 39 -6.67 3.89 -13.28
C CYS A 39 -7.28 3.11 -14.46
N ASP A 40 -6.41 2.46 -15.23
CA ASP A 40 -6.84 1.62 -16.35
C ASP A 40 -7.36 0.28 -15.83
N ARG A 41 -8.68 0.09 -15.90
CA ARG A 41 -9.34 -1.15 -15.45
C ARG A 41 -9.15 -2.31 -16.42
N GLU A 42 -8.76 -2.06 -17.67
CA GLU A 42 -8.51 -3.11 -18.66
C GLU A 42 -7.29 -3.96 -18.28
N LEU A 43 -6.33 -3.39 -17.53
CA LEU A 43 -5.15 -4.09 -17.04
C LEU A 43 -5.49 -5.35 -16.22
N TRP A 44 -6.65 -5.37 -15.55
CA TRP A 44 -7.12 -6.55 -14.80
C TRP A 44 -7.32 -7.79 -15.66
N ARG A 45 -7.45 -7.65 -16.98
CA ARG A 45 -7.58 -8.79 -17.91
C ARG A 45 -6.26 -9.51 -18.11
N HIS A 46 -5.16 -8.86 -17.78
CA HIS A 46 -3.80 -9.36 -18.01
C HIS A 46 -3.14 -9.92 -16.73
N ILE A 47 -3.93 -10.13 -15.67
CA ILE A 47 -3.49 -10.75 -14.42
C ILE A 47 -3.98 -12.19 -14.38
N GLY A 48 -3.05 -13.16 -14.26
CA GLY A 48 -3.36 -14.58 -14.29
C GLY A 48 -4.11 -15.08 -13.06
N GLU A 49 -3.71 -14.63 -11.88
CA GLU A 49 -4.26 -15.10 -10.59
C GLU A 49 -4.94 -13.97 -9.79
N LYS A 50 -5.75 -13.18 -10.47
CA LYS A 50 -6.45 -12.01 -9.88
C LYS A 50 -7.30 -12.32 -8.65
N GLU A 51 -7.73 -13.55 -8.46
CA GLU A 51 -8.47 -13.99 -7.27
C GLU A 51 -7.61 -13.95 -5.98
N LYS A 52 -6.29 -13.91 -6.10
CA LYS A 52 -5.38 -13.69 -4.97
C LYS A 52 -5.39 -12.23 -4.49
N LEU A 53 -5.84 -11.31 -5.33
CA LEU A 53 -5.84 -9.89 -5.05
C LEU A 53 -7.17 -9.45 -4.43
N HIS A 54 -7.10 -8.91 -3.22
CA HIS A 54 -8.25 -8.29 -2.57
C HIS A 54 -8.16 -6.77 -2.72
N VAL A 55 -9.04 -6.20 -3.54
CA VAL A 55 -9.07 -4.76 -3.80
C VAL A 55 -9.45 -4.01 -2.53
N VAL A 56 -8.61 -3.07 -2.12
CA VAL A 56 -8.83 -2.15 -1.00
C VAL A 56 -9.30 -0.81 -1.52
N GLU A 57 -8.67 -0.35 -2.62
CA GLU A 57 -9.05 0.86 -3.35
C GLU A 57 -8.80 0.64 -4.84
N GLU A 58 -9.81 0.94 -5.67
CA GLU A 58 -9.74 0.67 -7.12
C GLU A 58 -8.69 1.52 -7.84
N CYS A 59 -8.39 2.69 -7.29
CA CYS A 59 -7.40 3.59 -7.87
C CYS A 59 -6.78 4.47 -6.79
N THR A 60 -5.48 4.38 -6.64
CA THR A 60 -4.71 5.18 -5.68
C THR A 60 -3.45 5.72 -6.34
N ALA A 61 -2.84 6.72 -5.72
CA ALA A 61 -1.48 7.16 -6.03
C ALA A 61 -0.63 7.14 -4.76
N VAL A 62 0.59 6.63 -4.85
CA VAL A 62 1.55 6.57 -3.75
C VAL A 62 2.86 7.17 -4.22
N GLU A 63 3.43 8.07 -3.41
CA GLU A 63 4.76 8.63 -3.63
C GLU A 63 5.78 7.91 -2.75
N GLY A 64 6.99 7.75 -3.27
CA GLY A 64 8.07 7.11 -2.54
C GLY A 64 9.34 6.97 -3.35
N ARG A 65 10.31 6.33 -2.75
CA ARG A 65 11.62 6.07 -3.36
C ARG A 65 11.76 4.62 -3.77
N VAL A 66 12.23 4.38 -4.98
CA VAL A 66 12.52 3.03 -5.48
C VAL A 66 13.71 2.45 -4.73
N VAL A 67 13.52 1.31 -4.07
CA VAL A 67 14.54 0.60 -3.28
C VAL A 67 15.20 -0.52 -4.09
N SER A 68 14.39 -1.29 -4.81
CA SER A 68 14.88 -2.38 -5.67
C SER A 68 13.87 -2.72 -6.77
N LEU A 69 14.38 -3.40 -7.81
CA LEU A 69 13.58 -3.98 -8.89
C LEU A 69 13.97 -5.45 -9.05
N SER A 70 12.99 -6.30 -9.35
CA SER A 70 13.22 -7.71 -9.69
C SER A 70 12.11 -8.23 -10.58
N SER A 71 12.47 -9.10 -11.53
CA SER A 71 11.49 -9.80 -12.37
C SER A 71 10.84 -10.93 -11.58
N ALA A 72 9.52 -11.06 -11.70
CA ALA A 72 8.75 -12.16 -11.14
C ALA A 72 8.54 -13.27 -12.18
N VAL A 73 8.18 -14.47 -11.73
CA VAL A 73 8.01 -15.66 -12.60
C VAL A 73 6.75 -15.57 -13.45
N ASP A 74 5.78 -14.76 -13.06
CA ASP A 74 4.54 -14.47 -13.78
C ASP A 74 4.70 -13.43 -14.91
N GLY A 75 5.91 -12.89 -15.05
CA GLY A 75 6.24 -11.90 -16.08
C GLY A 75 6.14 -10.46 -15.61
N ASP A 76 5.76 -10.25 -14.37
CA ASP A 76 5.63 -8.91 -13.79
C ASP A 76 6.99 -8.38 -13.35
N LEU A 77 7.12 -7.06 -13.32
CA LEU A 77 8.24 -6.39 -12.67
C LEU A 77 7.81 -5.94 -11.28
N TYR A 78 8.40 -6.54 -10.27
CA TYR A 78 8.27 -6.15 -8.88
C TYR A 78 9.20 -4.99 -8.55
N ILE A 79 8.65 -3.94 -7.98
CA ILE A 79 9.37 -2.77 -7.47
C ILE A 79 9.12 -2.68 -5.97
N ALA A 80 10.17 -2.70 -5.16
CA ALA A 80 10.07 -2.34 -3.75
C ALA A 80 10.12 -0.81 -3.62
N LEU A 81 9.03 -0.22 -3.15
CA LEU A 81 8.89 1.22 -2.94
C LEU A 81 8.96 1.54 -1.44
N ASP A 82 9.86 2.42 -1.02
CA ASP A 82 9.84 3.03 0.30
C ASP A 82 8.84 4.20 0.28
N PRO A 83 7.57 4.01 0.73
CA PRO A 83 6.54 5.02 0.57
C PRO A 83 6.74 6.15 1.57
N GLU A 84 6.49 7.40 1.15
CA GLU A 84 6.49 8.55 2.06
C GLU A 84 5.40 8.40 3.13
N GLN A 85 4.22 7.98 2.72
CA GLN A 85 3.09 7.75 3.61
C GLN A 85 3.10 6.32 4.13
N LYS A 86 3.68 6.10 5.31
CA LYS A 86 3.79 4.76 5.93
C LYS A 86 2.45 4.09 6.27
N SER A 87 1.35 4.84 6.32
CA SER A 87 0.01 4.29 6.56
C SER A 87 -0.53 3.41 5.41
N VAL A 88 0.12 3.43 4.23
CA VAL A 88 -0.18 2.49 3.14
C VAL A 88 0.39 1.09 3.40
N LEU A 89 1.24 0.92 4.39
CA LEU A 89 1.82 -0.36 4.76
C LEU A 89 0.95 -1.05 5.83
N ASN A 90 0.89 -2.38 5.75
CA ASN A 90 0.37 -3.19 6.84
C ASN A 90 1.52 -3.93 7.55
N LEU A 91 1.16 -4.74 8.56
CA LEU A 91 2.14 -5.51 9.33
C LEU A 91 3.00 -6.43 8.45
N PHE A 92 2.41 -7.04 7.41
CA PHE A 92 3.12 -7.97 6.53
C PHE A 92 4.13 -7.24 5.62
N ASN A 93 3.83 -6.01 5.19
CA ASN A 93 4.83 -5.17 4.52
C ASN A 93 6.05 -4.92 5.41
N VAL A 94 5.82 -4.68 6.71
CA VAL A 94 6.92 -4.44 7.65
C VAL A 94 7.74 -5.72 7.88
N MET A 95 7.08 -6.85 8.09
CA MET A 95 7.74 -8.11 8.45
C MET A 95 8.40 -8.79 7.24
N ASN A 96 7.71 -8.87 6.11
CA ASN A 96 8.14 -9.62 4.93
C ASN A 96 8.68 -8.70 3.83
N GLY A 97 8.09 -7.50 3.66
CA GLY A 97 8.47 -6.49 2.66
C GLY A 97 9.57 -5.52 3.13
N ARG A 98 10.16 -5.74 4.33
CA ARG A 98 11.20 -4.86 4.91
C ARG A 98 10.75 -3.40 5.05
N GLY A 99 9.46 -3.15 5.26
CA GLY A 99 8.87 -1.83 5.35
C GLY A 99 8.64 -1.14 4.00
N ASN A 100 8.68 -1.88 2.90
CA ASN A 100 8.40 -1.37 1.56
C ASN A 100 6.99 -1.77 1.11
N LEU A 101 6.41 -0.95 0.23
CA LEU A 101 5.22 -1.27 -0.52
C LEU A 101 5.64 -2.05 -1.78
N ALA A 102 4.95 -3.16 -2.06
CA ALA A 102 5.08 -3.85 -3.32
C ALA A 102 4.37 -3.05 -4.42
N VAL A 103 5.00 -2.95 -5.57
CA VAL A 103 4.47 -2.27 -6.76
C VAL A 103 4.74 -3.18 -7.95
N GLU A 104 3.68 -3.58 -8.68
CA GLU A 104 3.80 -4.58 -9.74
C GLU A 104 3.35 -4.04 -11.10
N VAL A 105 4.32 -3.96 -12.01
CA VAL A 105 4.09 -3.63 -13.42
C VAL A 105 3.89 -4.94 -14.17
N ILE A 106 2.64 -5.18 -14.60
CA ILE A 106 2.23 -6.45 -15.18
C ILE A 106 2.81 -6.66 -16.58
N CYS A 107 3.13 -7.93 -16.91
CA CYS A 107 3.55 -8.36 -18.24
C CYS A 107 4.73 -7.56 -18.81
N GLU A 108 5.68 -7.18 -17.96
CA GLU A 108 6.91 -6.48 -18.38
C GLU A 108 7.91 -7.44 -19.03
N HIS A 109 7.83 -8.71 -18.65
CA HIS A 109 8.66 -9.78 -19.18
C HIS A 109 7.80 -10.95 -19.68
N ALA A 110 8.42 -11.91 -20.38
CA ALA A 110 7.74 -13.13 -20.76
C ALA A 110 7.50 -14.02 -19.52
N PRO A 111 6.23 -14.37 -19.20
CA PRO A 111 5.92 -15.24 -18.07
C PRO A 111 6.50 -16.65 -18.25
N ALA A 112 6.92 -17.28 -17.14
CA ALA A 112 7.47 -18.63 -17.15
C ALA A 112 6.39 -19.72 -17.22
N ASN A 113 5.17 -19.46 -16.73
CA ASN A 113 4.07 -20.43 -16.71
C ASN A 113 2.99 -20.12 -17.73
N THR A 114 2.21 -21.16 -18.10
CA THR A 114 1.21 -21.07 -19.16
C THR A 114 -0.01 -20.24 -18.80
N ALA A 115 -0.38 -20.14 -17.53
CA ALA A 115 -1.55 -19.37 -17.09
C ALA A 115 -1.30 -17.88 -17.28
N ASP A 116 -0.13 -17.39 -16.84
CA ASP A 116 0.24 -15.98 -16.99
C ASP A 116 0.59 -15.64 -18.44
N GLN A 117 1.17 -16.60 -19.20
CA GLN A 117 1.34 -16.46 -20.66
C GLN A 117 -0.02 -16.21 -21.35
N ALA A 118 -1.06 -16.95 -20.95
CA ALA A 118 -2.40 -16.76 -21.49
C ALA A 118 -3.02 -15.43 -21.08
N ALA A 119 -2.81 -14.99 -19.84
CA ALA A 119 -3.30 -13.71 -19.33
C ALA A 119 -2.62 -12.51 -19.99
N CYS A 120 -1.31 -12.52 -20.09
CA CYS A 120 -0.55 -11.48 -20.81
C CYS A 120 -0.87 -11.47 -22.30
N GLY A 121 -0.93 -12.66 -22.94
CA GLY A 121 -1.18 -12.77 -24.38
C GLY A 121 -0.20 -11.93 -25.20
N ALA A 122 -0.70 -11.00 -25.99
CA ALA A 122 0.11 -10.03 -26.74
C ALA A 122 0.32 -8.69 -26.00
N PHE A 123 -0.22 -8.56 -24.80
CA PHE A 123 -0.02 -7.35 -24.00
C PHE A 123 1.39 -7.29 -23.45
N HIS A 124 1.98 -6.12 -23.51
CA HIS A 124 3.25 -5.78 -22.89
C HIS A 124 3.13 -4.37 -22.31
N SER A 125 3.59 -4.20 -21.10
CA SER A 125 3.54 -2.90 -20.40
C SER A 125 4.28 -1.82 -21.22
N GLN A 126 3.72 -0.62 -21.22
CA GLN A 126 4.34 0.58 -21.81
C GLN A 126 4.78 1.57 -20.73
N ILE A 127 4.84 1.13 -19.48
CA ILE A 127 5.24 1.97 -18.35
C ILE A 127 6.75 2.22 -18.43
N THR A 128 7.15 3.47 -18.27
CA THR A 128 8.57 3.82 -18.12
C THR A 128 9.07 3.29 -16.77
N ILE A 129 9.99 2.34 -16.81
CA ILE A 129 10.54 1.74 -15.61
C ILE A 129 11.54 2.69 -14.94
N PRO A 130 11.35 3.01 -13.65
CA PRO A 130 12.27 3.87 -12.91
C PRO A 130 13.56 3.14 -12.55
N GLN A 131 14.56 3.88 -12.08
CA GLN A 131 15.80 3.34 -11.54
C GLN A 131 15.76 3.29 -10.01
N VAL A 132 16.60 2.43 -9.42
CA VAL A 132 16.82 2.43 -7.97
C VAL A 132 17.30 3.81 -7.51
N GLY A 133 16.63 4.34 -6.50
CA GLY A 133 16.88 5.67 -5.95
C GLY A 133 15.97 6.77 -6.51
N ASP A 134 15.24 6.52 -7.62
CA ASP A 134 14.29 7.50 -8.13
C ASP A 134 13.18 7.78 -7.12
N HIS A 135 12.76 9.05 -7.06
CA HIS A 135 11.55 9.45 -6.37
C HIS A 135 10.41 9.42 -7.37
N VAL A 136 9.37 8.64 -7.07
CA VAL A 136 8.29 8.38 -8.02
C VAL A 136 6.92 8.58 -7.41
N ARG A 137 5.94 8.87 -8.26
CA ARG A 137 4.51 8.70 -7.99
C ARG A 137 4.02 7.49 -8.78
N VAL A 138 3.50 6.50 -8.07
CA VAL A 138 2.92 5.28 -8.65
C VAL A 138 1.41 5.37 -8.55
N THR A 139 0.72 5.16 -9.67
CA THR A 139 -0.74 5.13 -9.75
C THR A 139 -1.20 3.74 -10.17
N GLY A 140 -2.18 3.17 -9.47
CA GLY A 140 -2.72 1.84 -9.74
C GLY A 140 -3.77 1.41 -8.73
N ALA A 141 -4.22 0.16 -8.82
CA ALA A 141 -5.13 -0.41 -7.84
C ALA A 141 -4.37 -0.75 -6.55
N TYR A 142 -4.93 -0.37 -5.40
CA TYR A 142 -4.36 -0.71 -4.10
C TYR A 142 -5.03 -1.96 -3.56
N VAL A 143 -4.25 -3.00 -3.37
CA VAL A 143 -4.76 -4.33 -3.06
C VAL A 143 -4.04 -4.95 -1.86
N THR A 144 -4.59 -6.05 -1.37
CA THR A 144 -3.88 -7.00 -0.51
C THR A 144 -3.65 -8.27 -1.31
N ASP A 145 -2.40 -8.67 -1.49
CA ASP A 145 -2.09 -10.02 -1.93
C ASP A 145 -2.41 -11.02 -0.81
N ARG A 146 -3.29 -11.98 -1.07
CA ARG A 146 -3.73 -12.97 -0.08
C ARG A 146 -2.68 -14.04 0.19
N HIS A 147 -1.74 -14.23 -0.74
CA HIS A 147 -0.66 -15.21 -0.59
C HIS A 147 0.41 -14.71 0.40
N TYR A 148 0.83 -13.44 0.25
CA TYR A 148 1.84 -12.81 1.09
C TYR A 148 1.26 -12.03 2.28
N GLY A 149 -0.01 -11.64 2.19
CA GLY A 149 -0.71 -10.85 3.19
C GLY A 149 -0.36 -9.35 3.19
N TRP A 150 0.58 -8.92 2.36
CA TRP A 150 0.99 -7.52 2.30
C TRP A 150 0.09 -6.64 1.44
N ARG A 151 0.28 -5.34 1.54
CA ARG A 151 -0.33 -4.34 0.67
C ARG A 151 0.58 -4.08 -0.52
N GLU A 152 -0.06 -3.82 -1.66
CA GLU A 152 0.65 -3.51 -2.90
C GLU A 152 -0.16 -2.61 -3.82
N VAL A 153 0.49 -2.02 -4.82
CA VAL A 153 -0.15 -1.38 -5.97
C VAL A 153 -0.04 -2.35 -7.14
N HIS A 154 -1.17 -3.00 -7.50
CA HIS A 154 -1.24 -4.01 -8.54
C HIS A 154 -2.66 -4.09 -9.15
N PRO A 155 -2.83 -3.91 -10.47
CA PRO A 155 -1.80 -3.51 -11.42
C PRO A 155 -1.44 -2.03 -11.33
N VAL A 156 -0.21 -1.73 -11.69
CA VAL A 156 0.23 -0.34 -11.90
C VAL A 156 -0.32 0.17 -13.22
N THR A 157 -0.89 1.37 -13.19
CA THR A 157 -1.38 2.07 -14.39
C THR A 157 -0.34 3.07 -14.89
N ARG A 158 0.39 3.73 -13.99
CA ARG A 158 1.36 4.77 -14.35
C ARG A 158 2.43 4.92 -13.28
N ILE A 159 3.64 5.23 -13.73
CA ILE A 159 4.75 5.69 -12.88
C ILE A 159 5.24 7.03 -13.41
N GLU A 160 5.34 8.02 -12.54
CA GLU A 160 5.88 9.35 -12.84
C GLU A 160 7.14 9.55 -12.01
N ILE A 161 8.26 9.84 -12.67
CA ILE A 161 9.51 10.19 -11.98
C ILE A 161 9.42 11.66 -11.57
N LEU A 162 9.49 11.90 -10.25
CA LEU A 162 9.42 13.22 -9.65
C LEU A 162 10.84 13.83 -9.59
N ARG A 163 10.96 15.11 -9.94
CA ARG A 163 12.23 15.84 -9.97
C ARG A 163 12.36 16.81 -8.79
#